data_33af1c0629afaa74011b45e830069527
#
_entry.id   33af1c0629afaa74011b45e830069527
#
_cell.length_a   1.000
_cell.length_b   1.000
_cell.length_c   1.000
_cell.angle_alpha   90.00
_cell.angle_beta   90.00
_cell.angle_gamma   90.00
#
_symmetry.space_group_name_H-M   'P 1'
#
loop_
_entity.id
_entity.type
_entity.pdbx_description
1 polymer ?
#
loop_
_entity_poly.entity_id
_entity_poly.type
_entity_poly.pdbx_seq_one_letter_code
_entity_poly.pdbx_strand_id
1 'polypeptide(L)'
;RPTHNVSSAASDVYKRQGSDLASLKTKAEDKGDHYLVNGAKTWTTMAQHADMIFCLVRTSQEDIRQKGISFLLIDMHSDGIEVQPINTLDNTPIGHHEVNTVFFEDVKVPKENLIGEEGKGWTYAKYLLEFERGNGYSSELYQQLQQLKTKASIEDIGGNKLSEDPNFMEAIAKLEVQINAMEATELRILGSLAAGQNVGPESSLLKTRGTEIGQAITELAVELVGYYGIPFHNPGPEIGINEPARGSKFANTAAPRYFNYRKASIYAGSNEIQRNIMAKLVLGL
;
A
#
# COMPACT_ATOMS: atom_id res chain seq x y z
N ARG A 1 -6.95 33.66 7.38
CA ARG A 1 -6.57 32.66 6.36
C ARG A 1 -5.06 32.41 6.43
N PRO A 2 -4.55 31.32 6.92
CA PRO A 2 -3.18 30.91 6.71
C PRO A 2 -3.15 29.83 5.62
N THR A 3 -3.07 30.22 4.34
CA THR A 3 -3.13 29.26 3.21
C THR A 3 -1.78 29.02 2.53
N HIS A 4 -0.68 29.54 3.05
CA HIS A 4 0.60 29.46 2.34
C HIS A 4 1.69 28.55 2.96
N ASN A 5 1.54 28.09 4.21
CA ASN A 5 2.55 27.21 4.83
C ASN A 5 2.28 25.69 4.64
N VAL A 6 1.09 25.31 4.21
CA VAL A 6 0.74 23.89 4.01
C VAL A 6 1.43 23.32 2.77
N SER A 7 1.67 24.15 1.74
CA SER A 7 2.21 23.68 0.47
C SER A 7 3.71 23.33 0.52
N SER A 8 4.52 24.04 1.31
CA SER A 8 5.95 23.73 1.43
C SER A 8 6.21 22.53 2.33
N ALA A 9 5.46 22.37 3.42
CA ALA A 9 5.54 21.20 4.30
C ALA A 9 5.03 19.93 3.57
N ALA A 10 3.93 20.02 2.83
CA ALA A 10 3.43 18.92 1.99
C ALA A 10 4.41 18.56 0.88
N SER A 11 5.06 19.52 0.24
CA SER A 11 6.08 19.30 -0.79
C SER A 11 7.33 18.59 -0.23
N ASP A 12 7.77 18.95 0.97
CA ASP A 12 8.91 18.31 1.63
C ASP A 12 8.59 16.88 2.10
N VAL A 13 7.37 16.64 2.57
CA VAL A 13 6.88 15.30 2.93
C VAL A 13 6.80 14.44 1.68
N TYR A 14 6.28 14.95 0.57
CA TYR A 14 6.14 14.24 -0.70
C TYR A 14 7.47 13.78 -1.30
N LYS A 15 8.53 14.59 -1.22
CA LYS A 15 9.84 14.29 -1.85
C LYS A 15 10.72 13.31 -1.06
N ARG A 16 10.40 13.01 0.22
CA ARG A 16 11.24 12.22 1.13
C ARG A 16 10.48 11.10 1.82
N GLN A 17 9.50 10.53 1.11
CA GLN A 17 8.67 9.43 1.63
C GLN A 17 9.34 8.07 1.42
N GLY A 18 8.85 7.08 2.15
CA GLY A 18 9.09 5.67 2.02
C GLY A 18 10.50 5.22 1.60
N SER A 19 10.89 5.48 0.38
CA SER A 19 12.20 5.06 -0.17
C SER A 19 13.40 5.77 0.47
N ASP A 20 13.22 6.97 1.05
CA ASP A 20 14.25 7.69 1.83
C ASP A 20 13.83 7.81 3.31
N LEU A 21 13.34 6.72 3.88
CA LEU A 21 12.85 6.68 5.26
C LEU A 21 13.91 7.11 6.29
N ALA A 22 15.20 6.89 6.01
CA ALA A 22 16.28 7.34 6.89
C ALA A 22 16.37 8.86 7.06
N SER A 23 15.75 9.64 6.15
CA SER A 23 15.68 11.11 6.23
C SER A 23 14.42 11.64 6.91
N LEU A 24 13.65 10.80 7.61
CA LEU A 24 12.45 11.18 8.32
C LEU A 24 12.68 12.38 9.25
N LYS A 25 11.68 13.28 9.31
CA LYS A 25 11.74 14.54 10.06
C LYS A 25 10.88 14.56 11.32
N THR A 26 9.96 13.62 11.50
CA THR A 26 9.15 13.52 12.71
C THR A 26 10.07 13.35 13.91
N LYS A 27 10.09 14.33 14.83
CA LYS A 27 10.98 14.37 15.99
C LYS A 27 10.28 13.84 17.23
N ALA A 28 11.05 13.21 18.11
CA ALA A 28 10.63 12.88 19.47
C ALA A 28 11.71 13.41 20.43
N GLU A 29 11.39 14.46 21.15
CA GLU A 29 12.29 15.08 22.12
C GLU A 29 12.09 14.43 23.48
N ASP A 30 13.17 13.97 24.09
CA ASP A 30 13.16 13.40 25.44
C ASP A 30 12.94 14.49 26.50
N LYS A 31 11.85 14.39 27.27
CA LYS A 31 11.50 15.31 28.38
C LYS A 31 11.70 14.67 29.76
N GLY A 32 12.34 13.49 29.82
CA GLY A 32 12.61 12.77 31.04
C GLY A 32 11.58 11.67 31.31
N ASP A 33 10.35 12.01 31.56
CA ASP A 33 9.23 11.08 31.81
C ASP A 33 8.43 10.72 30.55
N HIS A 34 8.56 11.50 29.49
CA HIS A 34 7.87 11.26 28.20
C HIS A 34 8.71 11.74 27.01
N TYR A 35 8.30 11.36 25.81
CA TYR A 35 8.72 11.96 24.54
C TYR A 35 7.71 13.00 24.09
N LEU A 36 8.18 14.16 23.62
CA LEU A 36 7.36 15.16 22.95
C LEU A 36 7.51 14.99 21.43
N VAL A 37 6.43 14.55 20.75
CA VAL A 37 6.48 14.19 19.34
C VAL A 37 5.88 15.29 18.48
N ASN A 38 6.66 15.70 17.46
CA ASN A 38 6.26 16.72 16.49
C ASN A 38 6.60 16.28 15.06
N GLY A 39 5.67 16.48 14.12
CA GLY A 39 5.86 16.19 12.72
C GLY A 39 4.64 15.60 12.02
N ALA A 40 4.85 14.81 10.97
CA ALA A 40 3.75 14.18 10.24
C ALA A 40 4.16 12.84 9.65
N LYS A 41 3.16 11.96 9.46
CA LYS A 41 3.24 10.70 8.72
C LYS A 41 2.22 10.69 7.60
N THR A 42 2.65 10.34 6.40
CA THR A 42 1.80 10.33 5.20
C THR A 42 1.59 8.91 4.71
N TRP A 43 0.48 8.67 4.04
CA TRP A 43 0.05 7.37 3.53
C TRP A 43 -0.29 6.35 4.62
N THR A 44 -0.74 6.82 5.77
CA THR A 44 -1.14 5.94 6.86
C THR A 44 -2.51 5.33 6.56
N THR A 45 -2.51 4.03 6.29
CA THR A 45 -3.72 3.29 5.95
C THR A 45 -4.64 3.19 7.17
N MET A 46 -5.94 3.52 6.98
CA MET A 46 -6.99 3.40 7.98
C MET A 46 -6.73 4.12 9.31
N ALA A 47 -5.91 5.19 9.29
CA ALA A 47 -5.55 5.93 10.51
C ALA A 47 -6.75 6.50 11.27
N GLN A 48 -7.84 6.82 10.56
CA GLN A 48 -9.09 7.32 11.14
C GLN A 48 -9.83 6.28 12.02
N HIS A 49 -9.42 5.03 11.99
CA HIS A 49 -10.01 3.92 12.75
C HIS A 49 -8.99 3.26 13.69
N ALA A 50 -7.76 3.75 13.70
CA ALA A 50 -6.68 3.15 14.48
C ALA A 50 -6.69 3.68 15.92
N ASP A 51 -6.56 2.78 16.90
CA ASP A 51 -6.34 3.15 18.31
C ASP A 51 -4.86 3.48 18.58
N MET A 52 -3.95 2.81 17.87
CA MET A 52 -2.51 2.97 18.05
C MET A 52 -1.78 3.08 16.71
N ILE A 53 -0.69 3.84 16.69
CA ILE A 53 0.24 3.88 15.56
C ILE A 53 1.65 3.53 16.02
N PHE A 54 2.30 2.58 15.34
CA PHE A 54 3.76 2.43 15.48
C PHE A 54 4.47 3.45 14.59
N CYS A 55 5.39 4.21 15.16
CA CYS A 55 5.94 5.38 14.53
C CYS A 55 7.47 5.42 14.64
N LEU A 56 8.15 5.48 13.50
CA LEU A 56 9.57 5.78 13.47
C LEU A 56 9.78 7.29 13.64
N VAL A 57 10.57 7.67 14.63
CA VAL A 57 10.80 9.07 15.00
C VAL A 57 12.30 9.36 15.11
N ARG A 58 12.67 10.63 14.95
CA ARG A 58 14.03 11.11 15.16
C ARG A 58 14.24 11.50 16.62
N THR A 59 15.02 10.72 17.36
CA THR A 59 15.38 11.05 18.76
C THR A 59 16.74 11.70 18.88
N SER A 60 17.66 11.45 17.95
CA SER A 60 18.97 12.12 17.91
C SER A 60 19.44 12.39 16.47
N GLN A 61 20.45 13.29 16.37
CA GLN A 61 21.16 13.57 15.11
C GLN A 61 22.51 12.83 15.16
N GLU A 62 22.68 11.87 14.24
CA GLU A 62 23.88 11.05 14.16
C GLU A 62 24.51 11.17 12.78
N ASP A 63 25.82 10.93 12.66
CA ASP A 63 26.52 10.86 11.36
C ASP A 63 25.89 9.83 10.43
N ILE A 64 25.47 8.70 10.98
CA ILE A 64 24.70 7.68 10.29
C ILE A 64 23.22 7.91 10.60
N ARG A 65 22.47 8.44 9.61
CA ARG A 65 21.06 8.83 9.77
C ARG A 65 20.17 7.78 10.42
N GLN A 66 20.43 6.50 10.15
CA GLN A 66 19.66 5.38 10.69
C GLN A 66 19.81 5.20 12.21
N LYS A 67 20.94 5.60 12.80
CA LYS A 67 21.22 5.44 14.24
C LYS A 67 20.39 6.36 15.14
N GLY A 68 19.99 7.53 14.63
CA GLY A 68 19.17 8.47 15.39
C GLY A 68 17.66 8.21 15.28
N ILE A 69 17.23 7.04 14.84
CA ILE A 69 15.83 6.68 14.67
C ILE A 69 15.41 5.72 15.77
N SER A 70 14.31 6.06 16.46
CA SER A 70 13.64 5.24 17.47
C SER A 70 12.26 4.79 17.01
N PHE A 71 11.68 3.81 17.67
CA PHE A 71 10.39 3.23 17.34
C PHE A 71 9.43 3.39 18.51
N LEU A 72 8.42 4.24 18.36
CA LEU A 72 7.41 4.52 19.38
C LEU A 72 6.07 3.91 19.02
N LEU A 73 5.33 3.49 20.04
CA LEU A 73 3.92 3.17 19.97
C LEU A 73 3.12 4.35 20.50
N ILE A 74 2.30 5.01 19.67
CA ILE A 74 1.60 6.24 20.01
C ILE A 74 0.09 5.96 20.00
N ASP A 75 -0.58 6.36 21.08
CA ASP A 75 -2.04 6.34 21.19
C ASP A 75 -2.63 7.42 20.26
N MET A 76 -3.45 7.00 19.31
CA MET A 76 -4.07 7.89 18.30
C MET A 76 -5.13 8.83 18.88
N HIS A 77 -5.57 8.60 20.12
CA HIS A 77 -6.50 9.47 20.85
C HIS A 77 -5.78 10.54 21.69
N SER A 78 -4.45 10.60 21.64
CA SER A 78 -3.66 11.61 22.36
C SER A 78 -3.96 13.02 21.85
N ASP A 79 -3.96 14.00 22.76
CA ASP A 79 -4.04 15.42 22.40
C ASP A 79 -2.90 15.79 21.42
N GLY A 80 -3.22 16.62 20.43
CA GLY A 80 -2.26 17.06 19.41
C GLY A 80 -2.12 16.14 18.19
N ILE A 81 -2.94 15.11 18.08
CA ILE A 81 -3.03 14.27 16.87
C ILE A 81 -4.19 14.73 15.99
N GLU A 82 -3.89 14.98 14.71
CA GLU A 82 -4.89 15.26 13.68
C GLU A 82 -4.72 14.29 12.53
N VAL A 83 -5.83 13.65 12.12
CA VAL A 83 -5.87 12.73 10.98
C VAL A 83 -6.59 13.41 9.82
N GLN A 84 -5.90 13.60 8.71
CA GLN A 84 -6.45 14.20 7.50
C GLN A 84 -6.50 13.20 6.35
N PRO A 85 -7.65 13.05 5.65
CA PRO A 85 -7.77 12.17 4.50
C PRO A 85 -6.90 12.65 3.33
N ILE A 86 -6.32 11.71 2.60
CA ILE A 86 -5.65 11.97 1.33
C ILE A 86 -6.61 11.58 0.21
N ASN A 87 -6.95 12.53 -0.65
CA ASN A 87 -7.70 12.23 -1.85
C ASN A 87 -6.86 11.39 -2.80
N THR A 88 -7.37 10.21 -3.10
CA THR A 88 -6.75 9.27 -4.02
C THR A 88 -7.41 9.34 -5.40
N LEU A 89 -6.78 8.73 -6.40
CA LEU A 89 -7.22 8.81 -7.80
C LEU A 89 -8.60 8.14 -8.04
N ASP A 90 -8.98 7.21 -7.19
CA ASP A 90 -10.30 6.58 -7.14
C ASP A 90 -11.38 7.44 -6.50
N ASN A 91 -11.00 8.61 -5.96
CA ASN A 91 -11.87 9.61 -5.36
C ASN A 91 -12.85 9.03 -4.33
N THR A 92 -12.34 8.17 -3.45
CA THR A 92 -13.14 7.60 -2.36
C THR A 92 -13.67 8.73 -1.46
N PRO A 93 -14.95 8.73 -1.08
CA PRO A 93 -15.55 9.78 -0.25
C PRO A 93 -14.87 9.93 1.11
N ILE A 94 -14.91 11.16 1.65
CA ILE A 94 -14.47 11.45 3.03
C ILE A 94 -15.23 10.52 3.99
N GLY A 95 -14.49 9.90 4.91
CA GLY A 95 -15.02 8.90 5.85
C GLY A 95 -14.85 7.44 5.39
N HIS A 96 -14.68 7.21 4.08
CA HIS A 96 -14.38 5.90 3.49
C HIS A 96 -13.01 5.84 2.82
N HIS A 97 -12.21 6.90 2.95
CA HIS A 97 -10.87 6.98 2.40
C HIS A 97 -9.94 5.96 3.07
N GLU A 98 -9.01 5.44 2.28
CA GLU A 98 -8.10 4.40 2.73
C GLU A 98 -6.86 4.97 3.42
N VAL A 99 -6.31 6.07 2.89
CA VAL A 99 -5.02 6.62 3.30
C VAL A 99 -5.13 8.03 3.85
N ASN A 100 -4.27 8.33 4.84
CA ASN A 100 -4.31 9.57 5.59
C ASN A 100 -2.91 10.16 5.77
N THR A 101 -2.88 11.46 6.06
CA THR A 101 -1.76 12.11 6.76
C THR A 101 -2.13 12.23 8.24
N VAL A 102 -1.22 11.82 9.10
CA VAL A 102 -1.33 11.98 10.57
C VAL A 102 -0.35 13.07 10.99
N PHE A 103 -0.85 14.12 11.58
CA PHE A 103 -0.06 15.21 12.14
C PHE A 103 0.11 15.04 13.65
N PHE A 104 1.29 15.40 14.15
CA PHE A 104 1.62 15.36 15.56
C PHE A 104 2.09 16.76 15.96
N GLU A 105 1.40 17.39 16.89
CA GLU A 105 1.72 18.70 17.47
C GLU A 105 1.80 18.57 18.99
N ASP A 106 3.04 18.63 19.50
CA ASP A 106 3.35 18.47 20.94
C ASP A 106 2.73 17.25 21.63
N VAL A 107 2.65 16.13 20.88
CA VAL A 107 2.07 14.88 21.39
C VAL A 107 2.96 14.27 22.45
N LYS A 108 2.42 14.04 23.64
CA LYS A 108 3.11 13.41 24.76
C LYS A 108 3.00 11.89 24.67
N VAL A 109 4.12 11.23 24.57
CA VAL A 109 4.20 9.76 24.48
C VAL A 109 4.99 9.22 25.67
N PRO A 110 4.40 8.37 26.53
CA PRO A 110 5.08 7.79 27.67
C PRO A 110 6.37 7.04 27.29
N LYS A 111 7.36 7.04 28.19
CA LYS A 111 8.65 6.35 27.96
C LYS A 111 8.52 4.86 27.74
N GLU A 112 7.57 4.22 28.42
CA GLU A 112 7.27 2.80 28.28
C GLU A 112 6.77 2.41 26.88
N ASN A 113 6.32 3.38 26.08
CA ASN A 113 5.90 3.18 24.70
C ASN A 113 7.07 3.15 23.69
N LEU A 114 8.31 3.28 24.16
CA LEU A 114 9.49 3.02 23.35
C LEU A 114 9.61 1.51 23.08
N ILE A 115 9.61 1.12 21.82
CA ILE A 115 9.81 -0.26 21.42
C ILE A 115 11.32 -0.54 21.36
N GLY A 116 11.78 -1.38 22.28
CA GLY A 116 13.18 -1.76 22.41
C GLY A 116 14.07 -0.63 22.93
N GLU A 117 15.16 -0.35 22.24
CA GLU A 117 16.18 0.64 22.65
C GLU A 117 16.10 1.90 21.80
N GLU A 118 16.37 3.06 22.41
CA GLU A 118 16.49 4.33 21.71
C GLU A 118 17.62 4.27 20.66
N GLY A 119 17.38 4.83 19.48
CA GLY A 119 18.30 4.81 18.35
C GLY A 119 18.37 3.49 17.58
N LYS A 120 17.62 2.45 18.00
CA LYS A 120 17.58 1.13 17.33
C LYS A 120 16.33 0.91 16.46
N GLY A 121 15.48 1.90 16.33
CA GLY A 121 14.21 1.81 15.56
C GLY A 121 14.39 1.34 14.12
N TRP A 122 15.49 1.72 13.47
CA TRP A 122 15.81 1.23 12.12
C TRP A 122 16.00 -0.29 12.07
N THR A 123 16.64 -0.86 13.08
CA THR A 123 16.85 -2.32 13.18
C THR A 123 15.52 -3.04 13.36
N TYR A 124 14.65 -2.52 14.22
CA TYR A 124 13.32 -3.10 14.46
C TYR A 124 12.43 -2.97 13.22
N ALA A 125 12.46 -1.83 12.51
CA ALA A 125 11.73 -1.66 11.26
C ALA A 125 12.19 -2.64 10.18
N LYS A 126 13.50 -2.89 10.03
CA LYS A 126 14.01 -3.91 9.09
C LYS A 126 13.51 -5.31 9.45
N TYR A 127 13.54 -5.66 10.73
CA TYR A 127 13.05 -6.94 11.21
C TYR A 127 11.56 -7.12 10.87
N LEU A 128 10.72 -6.10 11.14
CA LEU A 128 9.31 -6.11 10.76
C LEU A 128 9.11 -6.35 9.26
N LEU A 129 9.87 -5.63 8.41
CA LEU A 129 9.80 -5.78 6.95
C LEU A 129 10.19 -7.18 6.45
N GLU A 130 11.00 -7.95 7.19
CA GLU A 130 11.32 -9.32 6.82
C GLU A 130 10.09 -10.23 6.89
N PHE A 131 9.21 -10.03 7.87
CA PHE A 131 7.96 -10.77 7.97
C PHE A 131 6.93 -10.36 6.91
N GLU A 132 6.87 -9.08 6.55
CA GLU A 132 5.96 -8.60 5.52
C GLU A 132 6.29 -9.14 4.11
N ARG A 133 7.54 -9.53 3.88
CA ARG A 133 7.99 -10.07 2.58
C ARG A 133 7.54 -11.51 2.31
N GLY A 134 7.03 -12.21 3.30
CA GLY A 134 6.53 -13.59 3.18
C GLY A 134 5.09 -13.70 2.68
N ASN A 135 4.44 -12.61 2.29
CA ASN A 135 3.07 -12.63 1.81
C ASN A 135 2.97 -13.35 0.46
N GLY A 136 2.06 -14.33 0.37
CA GLY A 136 1.67 -14.97 -0.88
C GLY A 136 0.75 -14.06 -1.70
N TYR A 137 1.02 -13.92 -2.99
CA TYR A 137 0.22 -13.13 -3.93
C TYR A 137 -0.65 -14.02 -4.83
N SER A 138 -0.17 -15.23 -5.14
CA SER A 138 -0.77 -16.10 -6.17
C SER A 138 -2.22 -16.43 -5.90
N SER A 139 -2.57 -16.77 -4.66
CA SER A 139 -3.93 -17.16 -4.26
C SER A 139 -4.94 -16.03 -4.50
N GLU A 140 -4.63 -14.81 -4.08
CA GLU A 140 -5.50 -13.65 -4.26
C GLU A 140 -5.64 -13.30 -5.75
N LEU A 141 -4.51 -13.28 -6.49
CA LEU A 141 -4.50 -12.98 -7.92
C LEU A 141 -5.28 -14.02 -8.72
N TYR A 142 -5.14 -15.29 -8.35
CA TYR A 142 -5.92 -16.37 -8.97
C TYR A 142 -7.43 -16.18 -8.74
N GLN A 143 -7.82 -15.85 -7.51
CA GLN A 143 -9.22 -15.56 -7.18
C GLN A 143 -9.75 -14.36 -7.99
N GLN A 144 -8.98 -13.27 -8.09
CA GLN A 144 -9.35 -12.09 -8.89
C GLN A 144 -9.50 -12.44 -10.36
N LEU A 145 -8.58 -13.25 -10.92
CA LEU A 145 -8.63 -13.69 -12.30
C LEU A 145 -9.84 -14.59 -12.57
N GLN A 146 -10.17 -15.52 -11.67
CA GLN A 146 -11.36 -16.37 -11.80
C GLN A 146 -12.67 -15.56 -11.75
N GLN A 147 -12.72 -14.54 -10.88
CA GLN A 147 -13.86 -13.61 -10.85
C GLN A 147 -14.00 -12.86 -12.18
N LEU A 148 -12.88 -12.42 -12.77
CA LEU A 148 -12.88 -11.74 -14.06
C LEU A 148 -13.37 -12.67 -15.18
N LYS A 149 -12.88 -13.92 -15.23
CA LYS A 149 -13.37 -14.96 -16.17
C LYS A 149 -14.88 -15.18 -16.06
N THR A 150 -15.37 -15.31 -14.83
CA THR A 150 -16.80 -15.50 -14.57
C THR A 150 -17.61 -14.31 -15.08
N LYS A 151 -17.16 -13.09 -14.81
CA LYS A 151 -17.83 -11.88 -15.29
C LYS A 151 -17.81 -11.77 -16.81
N ALA A 152 -16.68 -12.09 -17.46
CA ALA A 152 -16.56 -12.10 -18.92
C ALA A 152 -17.52 -13.10 -19.60
N SER A 153 -17.93 -14.17 -18.90
CA SER A 153 -18.91 -15.14 -19.41
C SER A 153 -20.37 -14.73 -19.21
N ILE A 154 -20.62 -13.77 -18.33
CA ILE A 154 -21.98 -13.31 -17.98
C ILE A 154 -22.31 -11.98 -18.65
N GLU A 155 -21.36 -11.03 -18.58
CA GLU A 155 -21.55 -9.68 -19.10
C GLU A 155 -21.62 -9.69 -20.62
N ASP A 156 -22.66 -9.04 -21.13
CA ASP A 156 -22.88 -8.83 -22.57
C ASP A 156 -22.56 -7.35 -22.89
N ILE A 157 -21.59 -7.11 -23.75
CA ILE A 157 -21.22 -5.78 -24.23
C ILE A 157 -21.45 -5.73 -25.75
N GLY A 158 -22.55 -5.09 -26.12
CA GLY A 158 -22.89 -4.91 -27.53
C GLY A 158 -23.27 -6.20 -28.26
N GLY A 159 -23.85 -7.19 -27.55
CA GLY A 159 -24.32 -8.44 -28.10
C GLY A 159 -23.29 -9.58 -28.11
N ASN A 160 -22.09 -9.35 -27.54
CA ASN A 160 -21.03 -10.36 -27.46
C ASN A 160 -20.46 -10.46 -26.03
N LYS A 161 -20.14 -11.67 -25.62
CA LYS A 161 -19.44 -11.91 -24.36
C LYS A 161 -17.93 -11.86 -24.59
N LEU A 162 -17.18 -11.16 -23.73
CA LEU A 162 -15.71 -11.13 -23.84
C LEU A 162 -15.06 -12.50 -23.58
N SER A 163 -15.75 -13.43 -22.94
CA SER A 163 -15.30 -14.83 -22.89
C SER A 163 -15.24 -15.52 -24.26
N GLU A 164 -15.85 -14.94 -25.29
CA GLU A 164 -15.83 -15.43 -26.68
C GLU A 164 -14.83 -14.67 -27.54
N ASP A 165 -14.25 -13.56 -27.03
CA ASP A 165 -13.21 -12.80 -27.72
C ASP A 165 -11.84 -13.48 -27.54
N PRO A 166 -11.19 -13.94 -28.64
CA PRO A 166 -9.91 -14.62 -28.55
C PRO A 166 -8.79 -13.76 -27.95
N ASN A 167 -8.78 -12.44 -28.21
CA ASN A 167 -7.72 -11.55 -27.72
C ASN A 167 -7.85 -11.35 -26.21
N PHE A 168 -9.08 -11.14 -25.72
CA PHE A 168 -9.35 -11.03 -24.30
C PHE A 168 -8.98 -12.32 -23.56
N MET A 169 -9.36 -13.48 -24.10
CA MET A 169 -9.04 -14.78 -23.50
C MET A 169 -7.55 -15.11 -23.57
N GLU A 170 -6.82 -14.67 -24.61
CA GLU A 170 -5.37 -14.78 -24.67
C GLU A 170 -4.70 -13.95 -23.55
N ALA A 171 -5.17 -12.72 -23.31
CA ALA A 171 -4.67 -11.89 -22.21
C ALA A 171 -4.91 -12.55 -20.84
N ILE A 172 -6.10 -13.12 -20.63
CA ILE A 172 -6.42 -13.93 -19.43
C ILE A 172 -5.46 -15.11 -19.28
N ALA A 173 -5.25 -15.88 -20.35
CA ALA A 173 -4.36 -17.06 -20.32
C ALA A 173 -2.90 -16.69 -20.00
N LYS A 174 -2.41 -15.56 -20.53
CA LYS A 174 -1.07 -15.05 -20.20
C LYS A 174 -0.93 -14.71 -18.71
N LEU A 175 -1.95 -14.12 -18.09
CA LEU A 175 -1.94 -13.84 -16.66
C LEU A 175 -2.00 -15.12 -15.83
N GLU A 176 -2.79 -16.11 -16.25
CA GLU A 176 -2.88 -17.40 -15.56
C GLU A 176 -1.53 -18.12 -15.54
N VAL A 177 -0.81 -18.15 -16.65
CA VAL A 177 0.56 -18.71 -16.73
C VAL A 177 1.50 -17.98 -15.78
N GLN A 178 1.41 -16.63 -15.69
CA GLN A 178 2.25 -15.85 -14.80
C GLN A 178 1.93 -16.11 -13.31
N ILE A 179 0.64 -16.27 -12.98
CA ILE A 179 0.21 -16.59 -11.60
C ILE A 179 0.72 -17.99 -11.21
N ASN A 180 0.61 -18.98 -12.09
CA ASN A 180 1.12 -20.32 -11.83
C ASN A 180 2.64 -20.34 -11.61
N ALA A 181 3.39 -19.57 -12.39
CA ALA A 181 4.83 -19.41 -12.20
C ALA A 181 5.18 -18.73 -10.84
N MET A 182 4.35 -17.77 -10.42
CA MET A 182 4.48 -17.15 -9.09
C MET A 182 4.20 -18.14 -7.97
N GLU A 183 3.11 -18.92 -8.07
CA GLU A 183 2.75 -19.94 -7.09
C GLU A 183 3.89 -20.95 -6.89
N ALA A 184 4.50 -21.43 -7.97
CA ALA A 184 5.66 -22.30 -7.89
C ALA A 184 6.84 -21.64 -7.13
N THR A 185 7.04 -20.34 -7.32
CA THR A 185 8.09 -19.59 -6.61
C THR A 185 7.74 -19.41 -5.14
N GLU A 186 6.49 -19.11 -4.81
CA GLU A 186 6.00 -19.01 -3.42
C GLU A 186 6.16 -20.33 -2.68
N LEU A 187 5.78 -21.45 -3.29
CA LEU A 187 5.94 -22.78 -2.70
C LEU A 187 7.41 -23.13 -2.43
N ARG A 188 8.33 -22.72 -3.31
CA ARG A 188 9.78 -22.88 -3.07
C ARG A 188 10.24 -22.06 -1.88
N ILE A 189 9.81 -20.80 -1.75
CA ILE A 189 10.14 -19.95 -0.60
C ILE A 189 9.59 -20.55 0.70
N LEU A 190 8.33 -21.00 0.69
CA LEU A 190 7.71 -21.64 1.84
C LEU A 190 8.46 -22.92 2.24
N GLY A 191 8.87 -23.72 1.26
CA GLY A 191 9.71 -24.92 1.51
C GLY A 191 11.06 -24.56 2.14
N SER A 192 11.72 -23.50 1.70
CA SER A 192 12.97 -23.01 2.27
C SER A 192 12.79 -22.52 3.71
N LEU A 193 11.72 -21.75 3.97
CA LEU A 193 11.36 -21.30 5.32
C LEU A 193 11.07 -22.48 6.27
N ALA A 194 10.32 -23.48 5.81
CA ALA A 194 10.04 -24.68 6.57
C ALA A 194 11.32 -25.49 6.91
N ALA A 195 12.34 -25.38 6.07
CA ALA A 195 13.68 -25.95 6.30
C ALA A 195 14.59 -25.05 7.18
N GLY A 196 14.07 -23.98 7.76
CA GLY A 196 14.82 -23.06 8.63
C GLY A 196 15.76 -22.08 7.87
N GLN A 197 15.57 -21.94 6.58
CA GLN A 197 16.34 -20.98 5.77
C GLN A 197 15.64 -19.61 5.78
N ASN A 198 16.40 -18.54 5.55
CA ASN A 198 15.84 -17.20 5.40
C ASN A 198 15.21 -17.00 4.02
N VAL A 199 14.22 -16.09 3.95
CA VAL A 199 13.65 -15.64 2.69
C VAL A 199 14.73 -14.93 1.87
N GLY A 200 14.98 -15.43 0.66
CA GLY A 200 15.95 -14.86 -0.27
C GLY A 200 15.42 -13.61 -1.00
N PRO A 201 16.22 -13.09 -1.95
CA PRO A 201 15.83 -11.95 -2.80
C PRO A 201 14.60 -12.24 -3.68
N GLU A 202 14.18 -13.49 -3.80
CA GLU A 202 12.99 -13.93 -4.53
C GLU A 202 11.70 -13.28 -4.00
N SER A 203 11.66 -12.91 -2.73
CA SER A 203 10.54 -12.13 -2.17
C SER A 203 10.33 -10.78 -2.89
N SER A 204 11.42 -10.16 -3.33
CA SER A 204 11.39 -8.94 -4.15
C SER A 204 10.81 -9.20 -5.55
N LEU A 205 11.05 -10.39 -6.11
CA LEU A 205 10.44 -10.81 -7.37
C LEU A 205 8.93 -11.00 -7.21
N LEU A 206 8.50 -11.67 -6.15
CA LEU A 206 7.07 -11.90 -5.88
C LEU A 206 6.32 -10.58 -5.75
N LYS A 207 6.84 -9.62 -4.97
CA LYS A 207 6.24 -8.29 -4.84
C LYS A 207 6.14 -7.58 -6.18
N THR A 208 7.20 -7.56 -6.96
CA THR A 208 7.22 -6.88 -8.27
C THR A 208 6.21 -7.52 -9.22
N ARG A 209 6.27 -8.83 -9.42
CA ARG A 209 5.38 -9.54 -10.34
C ARG A 209 3.94 -9.57 -9.85
N GLY A 210 3.71 -9.76 -8.56
CA GLY A 210 2.36 -9.75 -7.98
C GLY A 210 1.63 -8.45 -8.20
N THR A 211 2.31 -7.32 -7.99
CA THR A 211 1.71 -6.01 -8.24
C THR A 211 1.47 -5.73 -9.73
N GLU A 212 2.37 -6.14 -10.63
CA GLU A 212 2.21 -5.99 -12.08
C GLU A 212 1.04 -6.83 -12.61
N ILE A 213 0.92 -8.09 -12.18
CA ILE A 213 -0.19 -8.97 -12.55
C ILE A 213 -1.52 -8.42 -12.03
N GLY A 214 -1.57 -7.98 -10.77
CA GLY A 214 -2.78 -7.38 -10.21
C GLY A 214 -3.19 -6.09 -10.93
N GLN A 215 -2.24 -5.27 -11.36
CA GLN A 215 -2.51 -4.10 -12.20
C GLN A 215 -3.10 -4.50 -13.55
N ALA A 216 -2.56 -5.53 -14.20
CA ALA A 216 -3.08 -6.04 -15.46
C ALA A 216 -4.50 -6.65 -15.31
N ILE A 217 -4.78 -7.36 -14.22
CA ILE A 217 -6.15 -7.86 -13.93
C ILE A 217 -7.14 -6.70 -13.82
N THR A 218 -6.77 -5.62 -13.11
CA THR A 218 -7.64 -4.45 -12.98
C THR A 218 -7.83 -3.71 -14.30
N GLU A 219 -6.85 -3.72 -15.19
CA GLU A 219 -6.93 -3.16 -16.54
C GLU A 219 -7.92 -3.94 -17.40
N LEU A 220 -7.80 -5.27 -17.44
CA LEU A 220 -8.78 -6.13 -18.13
C LEU A 220 -10.19 -6.01 -17.54
N ALA A 221 -10.31 -5.71 -16.25
CA ALA A 221 -11.61 -5.43 -15.63
C ALA A 221 -12.27 -4.15 -16.16
N VAL A 222 -11.47 -3.11 -16.48
CA VAL A 222 -11.97 -1.89 -17.12
C VAL A 222 -12.32 -2.17 -18.58
N GLU A 223 -11.51 -2.94 -19.30
CA GLU A 223 -11.80 -3.38 -20.67
C GLU A 223 -13.13 -4.17 -20.73
N LEU A 224 -13.34 -5.07 -19.77
CA LEU A 224 -14.58 -5.87 -19.67
C LEU A 224 -15.82 -5.00 -19.58
N VAL A 225 -15.80 -3.88 -18.87
CA VAL A 225 -16.98 -3.01 -18.71
C VAL A 225 -17.10 -1.95 -19.81
N GLY A 226 -16.05 -1.74 -20.60
CA GLY A 226 -16.03 -0.81 -21.72
C GLY A 226 -16.50 0.59 -21.33
N TYR A 227 -17.40 1.16 -22.11
CA TYR A 227 -17.95 2.51 -21.88
C TYR A 227 -18.68 2.68 -20.54
N TYR A 228 -19.16 1.61 -19.93
CA TYR A 228 -19.82 1.67 -18.62
C TYR A 228 -18.83 1.90 -17.46
N GLY A 229 -17.53 1.80 -17.70
CA GLY A 229 -16.48 2.18 -16.75
C GLY A 229 -16.12 3.66 -16.75
N ILE A 230 -16.58 4.45 -17.75
CA ILE A 230 -16.26 5.88 -17.89
C ILE A 230 -17.05 6.77 -16.90
N PRO A 231 -18.37 6.56 -16.68
CA PRO A 231 -19.11 7.41 -15.76
C PRO A 231 -18.52 7.35 -14.36
N PHE A 232 -18.29 8.52 -13.77
CA PHE A 232 -17.92 8.61 -12.37
C PHE A 232 -19.13 8.26 -11.51
N HIS A 233 -19.00 7.17 -10.75
CA HIS A 233 -19.96 6.79 -9.73
C HIS A 233 -19.41 7.21 -8.38
N ASN A 234 -20.11 8.09 -7.67
CA ASN A 234 -19.76 8.39 -6.29
C ASN A 234 -20.13 7.17 -5.42
N PRO A 235 -19.16 6.40 -4.91
CA PRO A 235 -19.44 5.24 -4.06
C PRO A 235 -19.88 5.64 -2.64
N GLY A 236 -20.30 6.90 -2.45
CA GLY A 236 -20.74 7.41 -1.14
C GLY A 236 -21.79 6.51 -0.52
N PRO A 237 -21.84 6.47 0.83
CA PRO A 237 -22.76 5.63 1.59
C PRO A 237 -24.15 6.22 1.61
N GLU A 238 -24.63 6.76 0.52
CA GLU A 238 -26.00 7.20 0.42
C GLU A 238 -26.89 5.96 0.49
N ILE A 239 -27.19 5.57 1.72
CA ILE A 239 -28.22 4.61 2.04
C ILE A 239 -29.49 5.13 1.39
N GLY A 240 -29.98 4.39 0.38
CA GLY A 240 -31.23 4.74 -0.29
C GLY A 240 -31.12 5.23 -1.74
N ILE A 241 -29.96 5.19 -2.37
CA ILE A 241 -29.88 5.34 -3.83
C ILE A 241 -30.50 4.09 -4.46
N ASN A 242 -31.76 4.23 -4.87
CA ASN A 242 -32.49 3.22 -5.64
C ASN A 242 -32.29 3.40 -7.16
N GLU A 243 -31.33 4.21 -7.58
CA GLU A 243 -31.04 4.34 -9.00
C GLU A 243 -30.36 3.06 -9.52
N PRO A 244 -30.87 2.48 -10.61
CA PRO A 244 -30.22 1.33 -11.22
C PRO A 244 -28.83 1.73 -11.70
N ALA A 245 -27.84 0.86 -11.46
CA ALA A 245 -26.50 1.03 -12.00
C ALA A 245 -26.59 1.16 -13.54
N ARG A 246 -25.82 2.08 -14.10
CA ARG A 246 -25.66 2.19 -15.55
C ARG A 246 -24.75 1.05 -16.01
N GLY A 247 -25.30 0.11 -16.75
CA GLY A 247 -24.59 -1.13 -17.10
C GLY A 247 -24.67 -2.18 -15.97
N SER A 248 -23.70 -3.04 -15.90
CA SER A 248 -23.62 -4.05 -14.85
C SER A 248 -23.21 -3.44 -13.51
N LYS A 249 -23.61 -4.07 -12.39
CA LYS A 249 -23.16 -3.67 -11.04
C LYS A 249 -21.64 -3.66 -10.89
N PHE A 250 -20.96 -4.45 -11.69
CA PHE A 250 -19.49 -4.53 -11.71
C PHE A 250 -18.85 -3.29 -12.34
N ALA A 251 -19.50 -2.65 -13.30
CA ALA A 251 -18.99 -1.46 -13.99
C ALA A 251 -18.64 -0.33 -13.00
N ASN A 252 -19.48 -0.14 -11.98
CA ASN A 252 -19.29 0.90 -10.98
C ASN A 252 -18.01 0.77 -10.16
N THR A 253 -17.44 -0.44 -10.06
CA THR A 253 -16.25 -0.72 -9.24
C THR A 253 -14.98 -0.94 -10.08
N ALA A 254 -15.09 -1.15 -11.38
CA ALA A 254 -13.94 -1.50 -12.23
C ALA A 254 -12.92 -0.35 -12.30
N ALA A 255 -13.35 0.85 -12.71
CA ALA A 255 -12.47 2.00 -12.82
C ALA A 255 -11.92 2.48 -11.46
N PRO A 256 -12.70 2.61 -10.37
CA PRO A 256 -12.15 2.92 -9.05
C PRO A 256 -11.09 1.92 -8.60
N ARG A 257 -11.30 0.62 -8.77
CA ARG A 257 -10.29 -0.40 -8.43
C ARG A 257 -9.03 -0.28 -9.29
N TYR A 258 -9.17 -0.02 -10.56
CA TYR A 258 -8.04 0.22 -11.46
C TYR A 258 -7.20 1.41 -10.96
N PHE A 259 -7.83 2.54 -10.67
CA PHE A 259 -7.14 3.73 -10.19
C PHE A 259 -6.49 3.51 -8.82
N ASN A 260 -7.21 2.92 -7.89
CA ASN A 260 -6.68 2.61 -6.56
C ASN A 260 -5.46 1.69 -6.63
N TYR A 261 -5.50 0.66 -7.47
CA TYR A 261 -4.43 -0.34 -7.54
C TYR A 261 -3.15 0.15 -8.24
N ARG A 262 -3.15 1.34 -8.87
CA ARG A 262 -1.92 1.92 -9.45
C ARG A 262 -0.83 2.16 -8.40
N LYS A 263 -1.18 2.41 -7.14
CA LYS A 263 -0.23 2.57 -6.04
C LYS A 263 0.48 1.27 -5.63
N ALA A 264 -0.01 0.09 -6.03
CA ALA A 264 0.54 -1.20 -5.63
C ALA A 264 2.02 -1.38 -6.03
N SER A 265 2.45 -0.79 -7.13
CA SER A 265 3.86 -0.79 -7.55
C SER A 265 4.74 0.18 -6.75
N ILE A 266 4.16 1.02 -5.88
CA ILE A 266 4.86 2.09 -5.14
C ILE A 266 5.01 1.74 -3.66
N TYR A 267 3.94 1.31 -2.99
CA TYR A 267 3.98 0.99 -1.55
C TYR A 267 4.73 -0.31 -1.26
N ALA A 268 5.04 -0.57 0.02
CA ALA A 268 5.80 -1.73 0.49
C ALA A 268 7.16 -1.91 -0.23
N GLY A 269 7.83 -0.77 -0.50
CA GLY A 269 9.02 -0.71 -1.32
C GLY A 269 8.70 -0.75 -2.81
N SER A 270 9.01 0.35 -3.53
CA SER A 270 8.65 0.46 -4.95
C SER A 270 9.27 -0.66 -5.79
N ASN A 271 8.64 -0.98 -6.93
CA ASN A 271 9.13 -2.02 -7.82
C ASN A 271 10.57 -1.76 -8.28
N GLU A 272 11.00 -0.49 -8.40
CA GLU A 272 12.36 -0.10 -8.70
C GLU A 272 13.33 -0.49 -7.58
N ILE A 273 12.95 -0.23 -6.32
CA ILE A 273 13.74 -0.65 -5.15
C ILE A 273 13.83 -2.18 -5.07
N GLN A 274 12.73 -2.89 -5.33
CA GLN A 274 12.74 -4.35 -5.34
C GLN A 274 13.69 -4.90 -6.43
N ARG A 275 13.67 -4.32 -7.64
CA ARG A 275 14.60 -4.68 -8.71
C ARG A 275 16.06 -4.39 -8.34
N ASN A 276 16.33 -3.25 -7.67
CA ASN A 276 17.67 -2.92 -7.18
C ASN A 276 18.16 -3.92 -6.11
N ILE A 277 17.27 -4.39 -5.23
CA ILE A 277 17.60 -5.43 -4.24
C ILE A 277 18.01 -6.72 -4.96
N MET A 278 17.22 -7.15 -5.95
CA MET A 278 17.54 -8.35 -6.73
C MET A 278 18.86 -8.19 -7.50
N ALA A 279 19.09 -7.03 -8.13
CA ALA A 279 20.33 -6.76 -8.88
C ALA A 279 21.55 -6.87 -7.96
N LYS A 280 21.50 -6.31 -6.77
CA LYS A 280 22.62 -6.38 -5.79
C LYS A 280 22.82 -7.79 -5.23
N LEU A 281 21.76 -8.48 -4.83
CA LEU A 281 21.88 -9.74 -4.11
C LEU A 281 22.05 -10.95 -5.03
N VAL A 282 21.52 -10.90 -6.27
CA VAL A 282 21.58 -12.02 -7.21
C VAL A 282 22.68 -11.82 -8.24
N LEU A 283 22.84 -10.59 -8.75
CA LEU A 283 23.78 -10.30 -9.86
C LEU A 283 25.10 -9.68 -9.36
N GLY A 284 25.18 -9.23 -8.11
CA GLY A 284 26.38 -8.57 -7.57
C GLY A 284 26.65 -7.17 -8.16
N LEU A 285 25.62 -6.49 -8.70
CA LEU A 285 25.70 -5.17 -9.32
C LEU A 285 25.58 -4.03 -8.33
#